data_cf3b318d25ebfd4526999a942a8fa957
#
_entry.id   cf3b318d25ebfd4526999a942a8fa957
#
_cell.length_a   1.000
_cell.length_b   1.000
_cell.length_c   1.000
_cell.angle_alpha   90.00
_cell.angle_beta   90.00
_cell.angle_gamma   90.00
#
_symmetry.space_group_name_H-M   'P 1'
#
loop_
_entity.id
_entity.type
_entity.pdbx_description
1 polymer ?
#
loop_
_entity_poly.entity_id
_entity_poly.type
_entity_poly.pdbx_seq_one_letter_code
_entity_poly.pdbx_strand_id
1 'polypeptide(L)'
;MQAVQENSLSHSIASRQSATRDRNETSPPVPAAAAPGEETAGSERSRLHRAASMVSVTNRVRAEDIPRLLEAAGNVIGQLASTETVLRIADINPDSIHVFSRRGRARAEGFVSTLLLNRKGRTALLDGTLNLLDPQSEYLVRQHESPDVIYVWASYTPGLLAAGIERVFDRYDSPHYARADIISTSFTLRGHRAMVNRGFEKGIEHDGRILDQFYILPRSPQTVKTRSPRYATYHPELQPTGIRVVNGFDDMMRMAAVRSAVFIGEQACPYDEEFDGNDLAATHLLAFVDNEPAGCMRIRFFGDFAKMERLAVRKQFRHTRTAFDLVRASVDICRDKGYRRLYGHAREDYLHFWQHFGFHVKENGAPFSFSDHAFVEMLEDIEPSRNAVKLADGPYRIIRPEGAWHVPGPLERSAERGAA
;
A
#
# COMPACT_ATOMS: atom_id res chain seq x y z
N MET A 1 -6.13 62.24 2.99
CA MET A 1 -6.71 63.16 4.02
C MET A 1 -6.75 62.38 5.31
N GLN A 2 -5.95 62.90 6.24
CA GLN A 2 -6.00 62.85 7.72
C GLN A 2 -5.90 61.45 8.36
N ALA A 3 -4.86 61.16 9.03
CA ALA A 3 -4.04 61.72 10.13
C ALA A 3 -4.26 60.84 11.37
N VAL A 4 -3.19 60.16 11.80
CA VAL A 4 -2.36 60.37 12.97
C VAL A 4 -3.10 60.25 14.33
N GLN A 5 -2.68 59.29 15.12
CA GLN A 5 -2.16 59.61 16.47
C GLN A 5 -1.41 58.44 17.11
N GLU A 6 -0.14 58.66 17.36
CA GLU A 6 0.73 57.97 18.31
C GLU A 6 0.19 58.07 19.73
N ASN A 7 0.45 57.07 20.57
CA ASN A 7 0.76 57.34 21.98
C ASN A 7 1.67 56.23 22.53
N SER A 8 2.88 56.67 22.80
CA SER A 8 3.91 56.03 23.60
C SER A 8 3.56 56.10 25.08
N LEU A 9 3.84 55.08 25.86
CA LEU A 9 4.19 55.16 27.27
C LEU A 9 5.10 54.02 27.69
N SER A 10 6.37 54.38 27.85
CA SER A 10 7.41 53.71 28.60
C SER A 10 7.18 53.78 30.10
N HIS A 11 7.50 52.71 30.84
CA HIS A 11 7.99 52.67 32.23
C HIS A 11 8.12 51.20 32.62
N SER A 12 9.11 50.65 33.27
CA SER A 12 10.29 51.00 33.99
C SER A 12 10.78 49.71 34.67
N ILE A 13 12.05 49.55 34.66
CA ILE A 13 12.85 48.50 35.27
C ILE A 13 12.65 48.45 36.79
N ALA A 14 12.52 47.25 37.39
CA ALA A 14 12.91 47.02 38.78
C ALA A 14 13.43 45.59 38.98
N SER A 15 14.74 45.53 39.18
CA SER A 15 15.52 44.39 39.68
C SER A 15 15.13 44.02 41.11
N ARG A 16 15.04 42.73 41.42
CA ARG A 16 15.32 42.20 42.77
C ARG A 16 16.14 40.92 42.69
N GLN A 17 17.36 41.03 43.19
CA GLN A 17 18.27 39.95 43.57
C GLN A 17 17.92 39.40 44.95
N SER A 18 18.43 38.20 45.18
CA SER A 18 18.72 37.45 46.40
C SER A 18 17.61 36.46 46.83
N ALA A 19 17.88 35.20 47.13
CA ALA A 19 18.95 34.61 47.92
C ALA A 19 19.07 33.11 47.71
N THR A 20 20.28 32.64 47.66
CA THR A 20 20.75 31.26 47.81
C THR A 20 20.22 30.55 49.06
N ARG A 21 19.78 29.29 48.92
CA ARG A 21 19.84 28.32 50.01
C ARG A 21 20.11 26.92 49.39
N ASP A 22 21.34 26.47 49.65
CA ASP A 22 21.77 25.09 49.57
C ASP A 22 20.88 24.19 50.43
N ARG A 23 20.41 23.09 49.83
CA ARG A 23 20.14 21.84 50.54
C ARG A 23 20.49 20.67 49.62
N ASN A 24 21.64 20.10 49.92
CA ASN A 24 22.05 18.75 49.52
C ASN A 24 21.11 17.74 50.20
N GLU A 25 20.33 17.03 49.41
CA GLU A 25 19.75 15.74 49.79
C GLU A 25 19.91 14.77 48.62
N THR A 26 20.84 13.84 48.81
CA THR A 26 21.11 12.69 47.96
C THR A 26 19.96 11.69 48.06
N SER A 27 19.14 11.57 47.00
CA SER A 27 18.23 10.45 46.82
C SER A 27 18.94 9.34 46.03
N PRO A 28 18.71 8.05 46.33
CA PRO A 28 19.37 6.94 45.64
C PRO A 28 18.88 6.81 44.18
N PRO A 29 19.69 6.26 43.28
CA PRO A 29 19.33 6.14 41.87
C PRO A 29 18.18 5.14 41.70
N VAL A 30 17.12 5.61 41.04
CA VAL A 30 16.03 4.77 40.52
C VAL A 30 16.63 3.91 39.40
N PRO A 31 16.44 2.58 39.39
CA PRO A 31 16.92 1.75 38.29
C PRO A 31 16.20 2.16 37.02
N ALA A 32 16.98 2.41 35.95
CA ALA A 32 16.46 2.70 34.62
C ALA A 32 15.55 1.57 34.15
N ALA A 33 14.29 1.89 34.00
CA ALA A 33 13.35 1.00 33.30
C ALA A 33 13.80 0.86 31.85
N ALA A 34 14.04 -0.37 31.43
CA ALA A 34 14.36 -0.70 30.05
C ALA A 34 13.28 -0.15 29.11
N ALA A 35 13.70 0.54 28.05
CA ALA A 35 12.83 1.12 27.04
C ALA A 35 12.03 0.00 26.34
N PRO A 36 10.68 0.11 26.25
CA PRO A 36 9.87 -0.88 25.54
C PRO A 36 9.73 -0.48 24.08
N GLY A 37 10.71 -0.78 23.23
CA GLY A 37 10.65 -0.38 21.82
C GLY A 37 11.22 -1.36 20.81
N GLU A 38 12.23 -2.14 21.17
CA GLU A 38 12.88 -3.07 20.24
C GLU A 38 12.31 -4.49 20.21
N GLU A 39 11.49 -4.86 21.20
CA GLU A 39 10.94 -6.22 21.29
C GLU A 39 9.71 -6.47 20.40
N THR A 40 9.01 -5.46 19.90
CA THR A 40 7.67 -5.68 19.30
C THR A 40 7.72 -6.05 17.81
N ALA A 41 8.49 -5.40 16.96
CA ALA A 41 8.51 -5.73 15.53
C ALA A 41 9.34 -7.00 15.22
N GLY A 42 10.48 -7.18 15.90
CA GLY A 42 11.24 -8.43 15.88
C GLY A 42 10.46 -9.57 16.52
N SER A 43 9.64 -9.30 17.55
CA SER A 43 8.80 -10.27 18.22
C SER A 43 7.59 -10.67 17.37
N GLU A 44 7.01 -9.79 16.59
CA GLU A 44 5.84 -10.07 15.76
C GLU A 44 6.21 -10.87 14.51
N ARG A 45 7.29 -10.53 13.81
CA ARG A 45 7.88 -11.37 12.75
C ARG A 45 8.32 -12.74 13.29
N SER A 46 8.95 -12.77 14.46
CA SER A 46 9.34 -14.00 15.14
C SER A 46 8.12 -14.81 15.63
N ARG A 47 7.02 -14.17 16.01
CA ARG A 47 5.74 -14.84 16.37
C ARG A 47 5.05 -15.40 15.12
N LEU A 48 4.98 -14.65 14.02
CA LEU A 48 4.43 -15.10 12.75
C LEU A 48 5.24 -16.27 12.18
N HIS A 49 6.56 -16.19 12.20
CA HIS A 49 7.44 -17.27 11.76
C HIS A 49 7.31 -18.52 12.65
N ARG A 50 7.23 -18.38 13.96
CA ARG A 50 6.94 -19.47 14.90
C ARG A 50 5.54 -20.05 14.65
N ALA A 51 4.53 -19.21 14.46
CA ALA A 51 3.18 -19.66 14.15
C ALA A 51 3.15 -20.45 12.83
N ALA A 52 3.82 -19.95 11.77
CA ALA A 52 3.93 -20.64 10.49
C ALA A 52 4.66 -21.99 10.59
N SER A 53 5.66 -22.13 11.49
CA SER A 53 6.35 -23.41 11.73
C SER A 53 5.49 -24.46 12.40
N MET A 54 4.39 -24.05 13.06
CA MET A 54 3.43 -24.94 13.72
C MET A 54 2.31 -25.43 12.77
N VAL A 55 2.26 -24.93 11.54
CA VAL A 55 1.26 -25.31 10.53
C VAL A 55 1.93 -26.15 9.44
N SER A 56 1.32 -27.26 9.07
CA SER A 56 1.66 -28.04 7.88
C SER A 56 0.73 -27.67 6.73
N VAL A 57 1.27 -27.46 5.55
CA VAL A 57 0.52 -27.14 4.33
C VAL A 57 0.94 -28.15 3.26
N THR A 58 -0.03 -28.77 2.61
CA THR A 58 0.21 -29.75 1.53
C THR A 58 -0.89 -29.66 0.47
N ASN A 59 -0.54 -29.92 -0.80
CA ASN A 59 -1.48 -30.08 -1.90
C ASN A 59 -1.93 -31.55 -2.10
N ARG A 60 -1.48 -32.47 -1.24
CA ARG A 60 -1.95 -33.86 -1.23
C ARG A 60 -3.23 -33.94 -0.41
N VAL A 61 -4.35 -33.89 -1.11
CA VAL A 61 -5.69 -33.89 -0.51
C VAL A 61 -6.18 -35.32 -0.33
N ARG A 62 -6.69 -35.63 0.87
CA ARG A 62 -7.42 -36.88 1.09
C ARG A 62 -8.90 -36.65 0.81
N ALA A 63 -9.49 -37.52 -0.02
CA ALA A 63 -10.92 -37.38 -0.36
C ALA A 63 -11.83 -37.39 0.87
N GLU A 64 -11.45 -38.13 1.92
CA GLU A 64 -12.18 -38.23 3.20
C GLU A 64 -12.22 -36.93 4.04
N ASP A 65 -11.24 -36.00 3.81
CA ASP A 65 -11.18 -34.74 4.54
C ASP A 65 -12.08 -33.65 3.91
N ILE A 66 -12.36 -33.73 2.61
CA ILE A 66 -13.05 -32.68 1.86
C ILE A 66 -14.48 -32.42 2.35
N PRO A 67 -15.37 -33.43 2.53
CA PRO A 67 -16.75 -33.16 2.95
C PRO A 67 -16.80 -32.34 4.24
N ARG A 68 -16.03 -32.73 5.24
CA ARG A 68 -15.97 -32.06 6.54
C ARG A 68 -15.41 -30.62 6.46
N LEU A 69 -14.39 -30.42 5.63
CA LEU A 69 -13.80 -29.09 5.42
C LEU A 69 -14.79 -28.16 4.72
N LEU A 70 -15.52 -28.66 3.72
CA LEU A 70 -16.54 -27.89 3.01
C LEU A 70 -17.73 -27.57 3.91
N GLU A 71 -18.19 -28.50 4.75
CA GLU A 71 -19.23 -28.25 5.75
C GLU A 71 -18.81 -27.14 6.73
N ALA A 72 -17.60 -27.24 7.31
CA ALA A 72 -17.07 -26.23 8.23
C ALA A 72 -16.91 -24.85 7.56
N ALA A 73 -16.48 -24.80 6.31
CA ALA A 73 -16.32 -23.59 5.55
C ALA A 73 -17.68 -22.99 5.10
N GLY A 74 -18.63 -23.83 4.72
CA GLY A 74 -19.97 -23.41 4.30
C GLY A 74 -20.72 -22.60 5.36
N ASN A 75 -20.50 -22.93 6.63
CA ASN A 75 -21.07 -22.18 7.77
C ASN A 75 -20.53 -20.73 7.87
N VAL A 76 -19.40 -20.42 7.22
CA VAL A 76 -18.71 -19.13 7.29
C VAL A 76 -18.75 -18.37 5.96
N ILE A 77 -18.60 -19.09 4.84
CA ILE A 77 -18.43 -18.51 3.50
C ILE A 77 -19.74 -18.51 2.72
N GLY A 78 -20.67 -19.43 3.05
CA GLY A 78 -21.89 -19.64 2.30
C GLY A 78 -21.80 -20.81 1.33
N GLN A 79 -22.47 -20.71 0.17
CA GLN A 79 -22.55 -21.80 -0.79
C GLN A 79 -21.19 -22.10 -1.44
N LEU A 80 -20.75 -23.35 -1.37
CA LEU A 80 -19.52 -23.86 -1.94
C LEU A 80 -19.82 -24.94 -2.99
N ALA A 81 -18.83 -25.24 -3.82
CA ALA A 81 -18.89 -26.33 -4.77
C ALA A 81 -19.01 -27.69 -4.06
N SER A 82 -19.50 -28.69 -4.77
CA SER A 82 -19.64 -30.05 -4.25
C SER A 82 -18.26 -30.72 -4.01
N THR A 83 -18.24 -31.72 -3.15
CA THR A 83 -17.03 -32.54 -2.93
C THR A 83 -16.51 -33.15 -4.25
N GLU A 84 -17.40 -33.60 -5.10
CA GLU A 84 -17.06 -34.16 -6.41
C GLU A 84 -16.38 -33.15 -7.31
N THR A 85 -16.92 -31.93 -7.40
CA THR A 85 -16.33 -30.82 -8.14
C THR A 85 -14.94 -30.47 -7.61
N VAL A 86 -14.78 -30.37 -6.29
CA VAL A 86 -13.49 -30.04 -5.64
C VAL A 86 -12.44 -31.09 -5.94
N LEU A 87 -12.78 -32.39 -5.86
CA LEU A 87 -11.86 -33.50 -6.17
C LEU A 87 -11.50 -33.52 -7.66
N ARG A 88 -12.48 -33.32 -8.54
CA ARG A 88 -12.24 -33.21 -10.00
C ARG A 88 -11.25 -32.10 -10.35
N ILE A 89 -11.34 -30.94 -9.69
CA ILE A 89 -10.43 -29.83 -9.91
C ILE A 89 -9.02 -30.16 -9.38
N ALA A 90 -8.94 -30.83 -8.21
CA ALA A 90 -7.67 -31.31 -7.68
C ALA A 90 -6.97 -32.34 -8.59
N ASP A 91 -7.73 -33.20 -9.27
CA ASP A 91 -7.21 -34.16 -10.23
C ASP A 91 -6.69 -33.47 -11.50
N ILE A 92 -7.33 -32.36 -11.96
CA ILE A 92 -6.84 -31.60 -13.11
C ILE A 92 -5.49 -30.95 -12.77
N ASN A 93 -5.41 -30.31 -11.58
CA ASN A 93 -4.18 -29.70 -11.10
C ASN A 93 -4.12 -29.74 -9.56
N PRO A 94 -3.21 -30.53 -8.98
CA PRO A 94 -3.09 -30.68 -7.52
C PRO A 94 -2.77 -29.35 -6.80
N ASP A 95 -2.16 -28.38 -7.46
CA ASP A 95 -1.88 -27.06 -6.87
C ASP A 95 -3.15 -26.19 -6.73
N SER A 96 -4.30 -26.67 -7.20
CA SER A 96 -5.59 -25.99 -7.01
C SER A 96 -6.09 -26.03 -5.55
N ILE A 97 -5.59 -26.95 -4.72
CA ILE A 97 -6.05 -27.10 -3.34
C ILE A 97 -4.88 -27.34 -2.42
N HIS A 98 -4.81 -26.53 -1.38
CA HIS A 98 -3.86 -26.69 -0.29
C HIS A 98 -4.63 -26.90 1.02
N VAL A 99 -4.33 -28.00 1.71
CA VAL A 99 -4.92 -28.32 3.00
C VAL A 99 -3.94 -28.02 4.14
N PHE A 100 -4.49 -27.56 5.25
CA PHE A 100 -3.77 -27.08 6.41
C PHE A 100 -4.07 -27.95 7.61
N SER A 101 -3.03 -28.32 8.35
CA SER A 101 -3.13 -29.00 9.63
C SER A 101 -2.16 -28.40 10.64
N ARG A 102 -2.45 -28.50 11.93
CA ARG A 102 -1.44 -28.24 12.95
C ARG A 102 -0.38 -29.32 12.90
N ARG A 103 0.86 -28.94 13.11
CA ARG A 103 1.99 -29.87 13.08
C ARG A 103 1.75 -31.04 14.03
N GLY A 104 1.94 -32.27 13.55
CA GLY A 104 1.68 -33.49 14.30
C GLY A 104 0.22 -33.99 14.24
N ARG A 105 -0.69 -33.26 13.60
CA ARG A 105 -2.05 -33.74 13.34
C ARG A 105 -2.18 -34.35 11.95
N ALA A 106 -2.81 -35.54 11.88
CA ALA A 106 -2.99 -36.27 10.63
C ALA A 106 -4.15 -35.72 9.77
N ARG A 107 -5.15 -35.06 10.37
CA ARG A 107 -6.34 -34.57 9.70
C ARG A 107 -6.17 -33.11 9.30
N ALA A 108 -6.67 -32.76 8.11
CA ALA A 108 -6.76 -31.39 7.66
C ALA A 108 -7.80 -30.60 8.49
N GLU A 109 -7.47 -29.38 8.89
CA GLU A 109 -8.31 -28.52 9.73
C GLU A 109 -8.69 -27.21 9.00
N GLY A 110 -8.13 -26.95 7.82
CA GLY A 110 -8.43 -25.83 6.96
C GLY A 110 -7.96 -26.05 5.54
N PHE A 111 -8.31 -25.17 4.63
CA PHE A 111 -7.88 -25.22 3.24
C PHE A 111 -7.86 -23.85 2.57
N VAL A 112 -7.10 -23.75 1.49
CA VAL A 112 -7.20 -22.72 0.46
C VAL A 112 -7.38 -23.44 -0.86
N SER A 113 -8.44 -23.14 -1.58
CA SER A 113 -8.68 -23.61 -2.94
C SER A 113 -8.61 -22.46 -3.93
N THR A 114 -8.06 -22.76 -5.11
CA THR A 114 -7.88 -21.83 -6.20
C THR A 114 -8.34 -22.44 -7.51
N LEU A 115 -8.82 -21.63 -8.42
CA LEU A 115 -8.99 -22.01 -9.82
C LEU A 115 -7.80 -21.46 -10.60
N LEU A 116 -7.03 -22.35 -11.19
CA LEU A 116 -5.90 -22.02 -12.05
C LEU A 116 -6.44 -21.86 -13.47
N LEU A 117 -6.74 -20.61 -13.85
CA LEU A 117 -7.50 -20.29 -15.05
C LEU A 117 -6.57 -19.98 -16.24
N ASN A 118 -6.92 -20.51 -17.40
CA ASN A 118 -6.36 -20.07 -18.67
C ASN A 118 -7.01 -18.73 -19.12
N ARG A 119 -6.63 -18.22 -20.30
CA ARG A 119 -7.15 -16.94 -20.82
C ARG A 119 -8.68 -16.95 -20.98
N LYS A 120 -9.28 -18.05 -21.45
CA LYS A 120 -10.74 -18.17 -21.57
C LYS A 120 -11.41 -18.13 -20.20
N GLY A 121 -10.84 -18.85 -19.23
CA GLY A 121 -11.32 -18.87 -17.85
C GLY A 121 -11.22 -17.50 -17.16
N ARG A 122 -10.12 -16.75 -17.41
CA ARG A 122 -9.99 -15.36 -16.96
C ARG A 122 -11.14 -14.50 -17.51
N THR A 123 -11.37 -14.53 -18.81
CA THR A 123 -12.47 -13.78 -19.45
C THR A 123 -13.82 -14.18 -18.86
N ALA A 124 -14.12 -15.48 -18.76
CA ALA A 124 -15.36 -15.95 -18.17
C ALA A 124 -15.55 -15.56 -16.70
N LEU A 125 -14.46 -15.47 -15.91
CA LEU A 125 -14.50 -14.97 -14.53
C LEU A 125 -14.88 -13.50 -14.48
N LEU A 126 -14.25 -12.67 -15.31
CA LEU A 126 -14.45 -11.22 -15.31
C LEU A 126 -15.81 -10.83 -15.92
N ASP A 127 -16.29 -11.58 -16.92
CA ASP A 127 -17.62 -11.43 -17.50
C ASP A 127 -18.76 -11.95 -16.59
N GLY A 128 -18.40 -12.63 -15.49
CA GLY A 128 -19.36 -13.25 -14.59
C GLY A 128 -20.08 -14.47 -15.17
N THR A 129 -19.58 -15.06 -16.25
CA THR A 129 -20.15 -16.25 -16.92
C THR A 129 -19.56 -17.57 -16.42
N LEU A 130 -18.45 -17.53 -15.67
CA LEU A 130 -17.83 -18.71 -15.06
C LEU A 130 -18.74 -19.25 -13.94
N ASN A 131 -19.21 -20.49 -14.09
CA ASN A 131 -19.93 -21.17 -13.02
C ASN A 131 -18.97 -21.56 -11.88
N LEU A 132 -18.97 -20.81 -10.81
CA LEU A 132 -18.09 -21.03 -9.65
C LEU A 132 -18.51 -22.25 -8.80
N LEU A 133 -19.71 -22.81 -8.96
CA LEU A 133 -20.14 -24.01 -8.26
C LEU A 133 -19.71 -25.28 -8.99
N ASP A 134 -19.54 -25.19 -10.30
CA ASP A 134 -19.06 -26.29 -11.14
C ASP A 134 -18.22 -25.75 -12.33
N PRO A 135 -16.99 -25.30 -12.10
CA PRO A 135 -16.13 -24.76 -13.15
C PRO A 135 -15.80 -25.83 -14.19
N GLN A 136 -16.00 -25.49 -15.46
CA GLN A 136 -15.75 -26.42 -16.57
C GLN A 136 -14.25 -26.57 -16.82
N SER A 137 -13.82 -27.78 -17.18
CA SER A 137 -12.40 -28.14 -17.34
C SER A 137 -11.70 -27.36 -18.46
N GLU A 138 -12.43 -26.84 -19.45
CA GLU A 138 -11.88 -26.03 -20.54
C GLU A 138 -11.33 -24.67 -20.08
N TYR A 139 -11.75 -24.18 -18.92
CA TYR A 139 -11.28 -22.92 -18.33
C TYR A 139 -10.04 -23.10 -17.43
N LEU A 140 -9.72 -24.35 -17.08
CA LEU A 140 -8.67 -24.68 -16.14
C LEU A 140 -7.37 -25.08 -16.85
N VAL A 141 -6.24 -24.90 -16.17
CA VAL A 141 -4.95 -25.39 -16.65
C VAL A 141 -4.54 -26.66 -15.92
N ARG A 142 -3.87 -27.56 -16.65
CA ARG A 142 -3.30 -28.77 -16.10
C ARG A 142 -1.99 -28.49 -15.37
N GLN A 143 -1.49 -29.44 -14.61
CA GLN A 143 -0.31 -29.28 -13.73
C GLN A 143 0.95 -28.72 -14.42
N HIS A 144 1.11 -28.92 -15.73
CA HIS A 144 2.29 -28.47 -16.48
C HIS A 144 2.05 -27.22 -17.32
N GLU A 145 0.86 -26.64 -17.22
CA GLU A 145 0.45 -25.45 -17.96
C GLU A 145 0.48 -24.23 -17.02
N SER A 146 1.01 -23.10 -17.51
CA SER A 146 1.01 -21.86 -16.75
C SER A 146 -0.35 -21.18 -16.82
N PRO A 147 -0.98 -20.81 -15.70
CA PRO A 147 -2.24 -20.10 -15.70
C PRO A 147 -2.04 -18.62 -16.10
N ASP A 148 -3.10 -18.04 -16.66
CA ASP A 148 -3.23 -16.59 -16.88
C ASP A 148 -3.60 -15.90 -15.56
N VAL A 149 -4.45 -16.56 -14.77
CA VAL A 149 -4.96 -16.07 -13.47
C VAL A 149 -5.05 -17.21 -12.47
N ILE A 150 -4.70 -16.91 -11.24
CA ILE A 150 -4.95 -17.74 -10.05
C ILE A 150 -6.12 -17.07 -9.30
N TYR A 151 -7.31 -17.65 -9.38
CA TYR A 151 -8.47 -17.15 -8.65
C TYR A 151 -8.59 -17.85 -7.30
N VAL A 152 -8.49 -17.10 -6.20
CA VAL A 152 -8.74 -17.65 -4.85
C VAL A 152 -10.22 -17.96 -4.71
N TRP A 153 -10.57 -19.22 -4.87
CA TRP A 153 -11.92 -19.72 -4.98
C TRP A 153 -12.61 -19.81 -3.62
N ALA A 154 -11.92 -20.42 -2.62
CA ALA A 154 -12.36 -20.43 -1.24
C ALA A 154 -11.16 -20.51 -0.29
N SER A 155 -11.27 -19.90 0.89
CA SER A 155 -10.25 -19.96 1.93
C SER A 155 -10.90 -20.13 3.30
N TYR A 156 -10.59 -21.25 3.96
CA TYR A 156 -11.02 -21.53 5.33
C TYR A 156 -9.79 -21.92 6.17
N THR A 157 -9.23 -20.94 6.87
CA THR A 157 -8.00 -21.09 7.67
C THR A 157 -8.21 -20.49 9.06
N PRO A 158 -8.99 -21.16 9.94
CA PRO A 158 -9.33 -20.62 11.25
C PRO A 158 -8.10 -20.52 12.18
N GLY A 159 -8.03 -19.41 12.92
CA GLY A 159 -7.04 -19.20 13.98
C GLY A 159 -5.59 -19.28 13.48
N LEU A 160 -4.80 -20.15 14.11
CA LEU A 160 -3.37 -20.34 13.81
C LEU A 160 -3.09 -20.76 12.35
N LEU A 161 -4.03 -21.45 11.70
CA LEU A 161 -3.84 -21.95 10.34
C LEU A 161 -3.62 -20.83 9.32
N ALA A 162 -4.13 -19.62 9.60
CA ALA A 162 -3.89 -18.45 8.74
C ALA A 162 -2.41 -18.13 8.54
N ALA A 163 -1.53 -18.48 9.51
CA ALA A 163 -0.09 -18.31 9.37
C ALA A 163 0.54 -19.19 8.26
N GLY A 164 -0.15 -20.28 7.86
CA GLY A 164 0.30 -21.14 6.77
C GLY A 164 0.00 -20.61 5.37
N ILE A 165 -0.79 -19.55 5.22
CA ILE A 165 -1.18 -19.01 3.91
C ILE A 165 0.05 -18.53 3.12
N GLU A 166 1.10 -18.02 3.80
CA GLU A 166 2.34 -17.62 3.15
C GLU A 166 2.96 -18.74 2.32
N ARG A 167 2.89 -19.99 2.77
CA ARG A 167 3.41 -21.14 2.02
C ARG A 167 2.66 -21.43 0.70
N VAL A 168 1.37 -21.06 0.65
CA VAL A 168 0.60 -21.13 -0.59
C VAL A 168 1.09 -20.06 -1.57
N PHE A 169 1.36 -18.85 -1.07
CA PHE A 169 1.94 -17.80 -1.89
C PHE A 169 3.36 -18.14 -2.35
N ASP A 170 4.21 -18.71 -1.47
CA ASP A 170 5.56 -19.20 -1.84
C ASP A 170 5.48 -20.21 -3.00
N ARG A 171 4.45 -21.09 -3.00
CA ARG A 171 4.22 -22.02 -4.11
C ARG A 171 3.90 -21.27 -5.40
N TYR A 172 3.07 -20.23 -5.33
CA TYR A 172 2.70 -19.43 -6.49
C TYR A 172 3.79 -18.43 -6.91
N ASP A 173 4.84 -18.24 -6.12
CA ASP A 173 6.03 -17.48 -6.50
C ASP A 173 7.03 -18.28 -7.33
N SER A 174 6.81 -19.60 -7.47
CA SER A 174 7.62 -20.42 -8.37
C SER A 174 7.53 -19.92 -9.83
N PRO A 175 8.58 -20.12 -10.66
CA PRO A 175 8.62 -19.61 -12.03
C PRO A 175 7.42 -19.97 -12.89
N HIS A 176 6.79 -21.10 -12.60
CA HIS A 176 5.61 -21.61 -13.30
C HIS A 176 4.37 -20.74 -13.10
N TYR A 177 4.19 -20.20 -11.90
CA TYR A 177 3.03 -19.39 -11.51
C TYR A 177 3.33 -17.89 -11.37
N ALA A 178 4.61 -17.50 -11.33
CA ALA A 178 5.03 -16.14 -10.98
C ALA A 178 4.52 -15.03 -11.90
N ARG A 179 4.01 -15.39 -13.08
CA ARG A 179 3.46 -14.44 -14.07
C ARG A 179 1.93 -14.40 -14.10
N ALA A 180 1.26 -15.24 -13.31
CA ALA A 180 -0.19 -15.23 -13.22
C ALA A 180 -0.65 -14.19 -12.20
N ASP A 181 -1.62 -13.36 -12.57
CA ASP A 181 -2.27 -12.46 -11.62
C ASP A 181 -3.04 -13.29 -10.59
N ILE A 182 -3.04 -12.85 -9.33
CA ILE A 182 -3.87 -13.50 -8.31
C ILE A 182 -5.11 -12.62 -8.10
N ILE A 183 -6.29 -13.21 -8.32
CA ILE A 183 -7.59 -12.55 -8.14
C ILE A 183 -8.31 -13.20 -6.96
N SER A 184 -9.01 -12.41 -6.18
CA SER A 184 -9.83 -12.89 -5.06
C SER A 184 -11.07 -12.03 -4.87
N THR A 185 -12.01 -12.53 -4.09
CA THR A 185 -13.15 -11.76 -3.55
C THR A 185 -13.07 -11.76 -2.02
N SER A 186 -13.65 -10.76 -1.38
CA SER A 186 -13.77 -10.74 0.08
C SER A 186 -15.12 -10.17 0.50
N PHE A 187 -15.82 -10.94 1.34
CA PHE A 187 -17.11 -10.58 1.91
C PHE A 187 -17.01 -10.06 3.34
N THR A 188 -15.80 -10.02 3.92
CA THR A 188 -15.57 -9.62 5.30
C THR A 188 -14.53 -8.51 5.43
N LEU A 189 -14.68 -7.63 6.42
CA LEU A 189 -13.68 -6.60 6.74
C LEU A 189 -12.30 -7.20 7.07
N ARG A 190 -12.26 -8.38 7.72
CA ARG A 190 -11.01 -9.08 8.03
C ARG A 190 -10.33 -9.59 6.77
N GLY A 191 -11.10 -10.18 5.84
CA GLY A 191 -10.61 -10.62 4.53
C GLY A 191 -10.09 -9.45 3.71
N HIS A 192 -10.83 -8.35 3.66
CA HIS A 192 -10.39 -7.10 3.01
C HIS A 192 -9.02 -6.64 3.55
N ARG A 193 -8.87 -6.52 4.88
CA ARG A 193 -7.61 -6.11 5.50
C ARG A 193 -6.46 -7.08 5.18
N ALA A 194 -6.73 -8.39 5.23
CA ALA A 194 -5.71 -9.39 4.92
C ALA A 194 -5.22 -9.28 3.47
N MET A 195 -6.11 -9.02 2.51
CA MET A 195 -5.74 -8.84 1.10
C MET A 195 -4.95 -7.56 0.87
N VAL A 196 -5.44 -6.44 1.41
CA VAL A 196 -4.74 -5.16 1.27
C VAL A 196 -3.34 -5.20 1.88
N ASN A 197 -3.18 -5.83 3.04
CA ASN A 197 -1.86 -6.00 3.67
C ASN A 197 -0.89 -6.84 2.84
N ARG A 198 -1.39 -7.72 1.97
CA ARG A 198 -0.60 -8.50 1.01
C ARG A 198 -0.37 -7.80 -0.32
N GLY A 199 -0.81 -6.56 -0.47
CA GLY A 199 -0.63 -5.79 -1.70
C GLY A 199 -1.69 -6.03 -2.76
N PHE A 200 -2.79 -6.73 -2.42
CA PHE A 200 -3.94 -6.77 -3.31
C PHE A 200 -4.59 -5.40 -3.40
N GLU A 201 -5.06 -5.08 -4.56
CA GLU A 201 -5.77 -3.86 -4.87
C GLU A 201 -7.21 -4.18 -5.19
N LYS A 202 -8.11 -3.31 -4.76
CA LYS A 202 -9.55 -3.47 -5.01
C LYS A 202 -9.90 -2.93 -6.38
N GLY A 203 -10.75 -3.67 -7.10
CA GLY A 203 -11.22 -3.31 -8.43
C GLY A 203 -10.33 -3.88 -9.55
N ILE A 204 -10.99 -4.37 -10.59
CA ILE A 204 -10.35 -4.81 -11.83
C ILE A 204 -11.05 -4.11 -12.96
N GLU A 205 -10.28 -3.41 -13.82
CA GLU A 205 -10.82 -2.85 -15.04
C GLU A 205 -11.00 -3.96 -16.08
N HIS A 206 -12.22 -4.05 -16.61
CA HIS A 206 -12.58 -5.00 -17.65
C HIS A 206 -13.66 -4.39 -18.54
N ASP A 207 -13.42 -4.32 -19.84
CA ASP A 207 -14.31 -3.74 -20.85
C ASP A 207 -14.85 -2.34 -20.47
N GLY A 208 -13.95 -1.47 -19.97
CA GLY A 208 -14.28 -0.10 -19.59
C GLY A 208 -15.11 0.01 -18.29
N ARG A 209 -15.22 -1.06 -17.52
CA ARG A 209 -15.91 -1.09 -16.21
C ARG A 209 -14.95 -1.51 -15.11
N ILE A 210 -15.13 -0.98 -13.92
CA ILE A 210 -14.41 -1.41 -12.73
C ILE A 210 -15.26 -2.44 -11.99
N LEU A 211 -14.72 -3.65 -11.86
CA LEU A 211 -15.35 -4.76 -11.13
C LEU A 211 -14.93 -4.70 -9.66
N ASP A 212 -15.67 -3.95 -8.85
CA ASP A 212 -15.37 -3.65 -7.44
C ASP A 212 -15.40 -4.87 -6.50
N GLN A 213 -16.06 -5.95 -6.89
CA GLN A 213 -16.13 -7.18 -6.10
C GLN A 213 -14.80 -7.93 -6.06
N PHE A 214 -13.88 -7.66 -6.99
CA PHE A 214 -12.60 -8.33 -7.07
C PHE A 214 -11.46 -7.56 -6.40
N TYR A 215 -10.48 -8.32 -5.94
CA TYR A 215 -9.16 -7.87 -5.51
C TYR A 215 -8.14 -8.52 -6.41
N ILE A 216 -7.15 -7.78 -6.88
CA ILE A 216 -6.09 -8.29 -7.73
C ILE A 216 -4.71 -8.03 -7.11
N LEU A 217 -3.85 -9.05 -7.13
CA LEU A 217 -2.41 -8.92 -6.97
C LEU A 217 -1.79 -9.03 -8.37
N PRO A 218 -1.46 -7.91 -9.03
CA PRO A 218 -0.99 -7.92 -10.41
C PRO A 218 0.43 -8.49 -10.49
N ARG A 219 0.62 -9.48 -11.34
CA ARG A 219 1.89 -10.20 -11.52
C ARG A 219 2.24 -10.39 -12.99
N SER A 220 1.23 -10.46 -13.87
CA SER A 220 1.46 -10.60 -15.30
C SER A 220 2.08 -9.34 -15.89
N PRO A 221 3.05 -9.48 -16.83
CA PRO A 221 3.64 -8.32 -17.49
C PRO A 221 2.62 -7.46 -18.23
N GLN A 222 1.53 -8.06 -18.74
CA GLN A 222 0.45 -7.34 -19.41
C GLN A 222 -0.32 -6.48 -18.41
N THR A 223 -0.80 -7.06 -17.32
CA THR A 223 -1.56 -6.35 -16.29
C THR A 223 -0.74 -5.22 -15.65
N VAL A 224 0.54 -5.48 -15.37
CA VAL A 224 1.45 -4.46 -14.84
C VAL A 224 1.70 -3.34 -15.84
N LYS A 225 1.73 -3.64 -17.17
CA LYS A 225 1.92 -2.62 -18.23
C LYS A 225 0.67 -1.79 -18.52
N THR A 226 -0.51 -2.39 -18.44
CA THR A 226 -1.79 -1.72 -18.78
C THR A 226 -2.37 -0.95 -17.61
N ARG A 227 -1.86 -1.17 -16.41
CA ARG A 227 -2.39 -0.55 -15.22
C ARG A 227 -1.80 0.84 -14.99
N SER A 228 -2.67 1.79 -14.74
CA SER A 228 -2.24 3.11 -14.25
C SER A 228 -1.53 2.95 -12.90
N PRO A 229 -0.33 3.53 -12.73
CA PRO A 229 0.34 3.54 -11.44
C PRO A 229 -0.54 4.21 -10.37
N ARG A 230 -0.33 3.88 -9.07
CA ARG A 230 -1.14 4.47 -7.98
C ARG A 230 -1.13 6.00 -7.98
N TYR A 231 -0.06 6.62 -8.47
CA TYR A 231 0.07 8.07 -8.60
C TYR A 231 -0.57 8.64 -9.88
N ALA A 232 -1.30 7.82 -10.66
CA ALA A 232 -1.98 8.23 -11.89
C ALA A 232 -3.38 7.56 -12.01
N THR A 233 -4.07 7.39 -10.88
CA THR A 233 -5.39 6.71 -10.83
C THR A 233 -6.56 7.69 -10.95
N TYR A 234 -6.37 8.98 -10.73
CA TYR A 234 -7.44 9.95 -10.80
C TYR A 234 -7.81 10.30 -12.23
N HIS A 235 -9.10 10.20 -12.52
CA HIS A 235 -9.69 10.68 -13.78
C HIS A 235 -11.09 11.27 -13.49
N PRO A 236 -11.33 12.56 -13.79
CA PRO A 236 -12.54 13.26 -13.31
C PRO A 236 -13.85 12.60 -13.73
N GLU A 237 -13.91 12.00 -14.92
CA GLU A 237 -15.13 11.39 -15.47
C GLU A 237 -15.25 9.89 -15.16
N LEU A 238 -14.10 9.16 -15.15
CA LEU A 238 -14.08 7.70 -15.05
C LEU A 238 -13.80 7.22 -13.62
N GLN A 239 -12.94 7.93 -12.91
CA GLN A 239 -12.50 7.59 -11.57
C GLN A 239 -12.32 8.86 -10.72
N PRO A 240 -13.42 9.45 -10.21
CA PRO A 240 -13.40 10.73 -9.49
C PRO A 240 -12.68 10.68 -8.15
N THR A 241 -12.36 9.47 -7.67
CA THR A 241 -11.54 9.22 -6.47
C THR A 241 -10.24 8.56 -6.89
N GLY A 242 -9.09 9.18 -6.60
CA GLY A 242 -7.78 8.69 -7.00
C GLY A 242 -6.69 9.71 -6.77
N ILE A 243 -5.50 9.44 -7.30
CA ILE A 243 -4.31 10.28 -7.14
C ILE A 243 -3.75 10.61 -8.51
N ARG A 244 -3.24 11.83 -8.65
CA ARG A 244 -2.40 12.22 -9.79
C ARG A 244 -1.18 13.03 -9.37
N VAL A 245 -0.17 13.03 -10.24
CA VAL A 245 0.96 13.94 -10.11
C VAL A 245 0.51 15.35 -10.52
N VAL A 246 0.87 16.33 -9.72
CA VAL A 246 0.64 17.75 -10.03
C VAL A 246 1.55 18.15 -11.19
N ASN A 247 0.97 18.56 -12.30
CA ASN A 247 1.71 18.93 -13.51
C ASN A 247 1.21 20.21 -14.19
N GLY A 248 0.42 21.02 -13.50
CA GLY A 248 -0.13 22.28 -13.99
C GLY A 248 -0.44 23.25 -12.86
N PHE A 249 -0.60 24.53 -13.22
CA PHE A 249 -0.83 25.59 -12.25
C PHE A 249 -2.12 25.39 -11.44
N ASP A 250 -3.18 24.92 -12.08
CA ASP A 250 -4.46 24.66 -11.41
C ASP A 250 -4.32 23.59 -10.30
N ASP A 251 -3.56 22.52 -10.55
CA ASP A 251 -3.28 21.51 -9.54
C ASP A 251 -2.35 22.03 -8.43
N MET A 252 -1.40 22.93 -8.76
CA MET A 252 -0.58 23.60 -7.75
C MET A 252 -1.46 24.44 -6.81
N MET A 253 -2.44 25.15 -7.35
CA MET A 253 -3.38 25.92 -6.54
C MET A 253 -4.26 25.04 -5.66
N ARG A 254 -4.76 23.91 -6.17
CA ARG A 254 -5.51 22.93 -5.39
C ARG A 254 -4.66 22.32 -4.28
N MET A 255 -3.43 21.96 -4.57
CA MET A 255 -2.47 21.44 -3.60
C MET A 255 -2.17 22.49 -2.50
N ALA A 256 -1.90 23.74 -2.88
CA ALA A 256 -1.67 24.84 -1.93
C ALA A 256 -2.89 25.08 -1.04
N ALA A 257 -4.11 24.99 -1.58
CA ALA A 257 -5.35 25.11 -0.80
C ALA A 257 -5.48 23.97 0.24
N VAL A 258 -5.18 22.72 -0.13
CA VAL A 258 -5.17 21.59 0.82
C VAL A 258 -4.14 21.81 1.92
N ARG A 259 -2.92 22.23 1.58
CA ARG A 259 -1.84 22.49 2.55
C ARG A 259 -2.18 23.64 3.48
N SER A 260 -2.69 24.75 2.94
CA SER A 260 -3.10 25.90 3.75
C SER A 260 -4.22 25.55 4.73
N ALA A 261 -5.22 24.77 4.29
CA ALA A 261 -6.29 24.34 5.17
C ALA A 261 -5.79 23.49 6.34
N VAL A 262 -4.83 22.58 6.09
CA VAL A 262 -4.32 21.64 7.10
C VAL A 262 -3.22 22.26 7.95
N PHE A 263 -2.16 22.79 7.34
CA PHE A 263 -0.99 23.25 8.11
C PHE A 263 -1.21 24.63 8.69
N ILE A 264 -1.71 25.59 7.92
CA ILE A 264 -1.94 26.96 8.41
C ILE A 264 -3.25 27.03 9.22
N GLY A 265 -4.36 26.54 8.64
CA GLY A 265 -5.68 26.69 9.25
C GLY A 265 -5.92 25.81 10.47
N GLU A 266 -5.47 24.55 10.46
CA GLU A 266 -5.71 23.61 11.57
C GLU A 266 -4.53 23.50 12.55
N GLN A 267 -3.27 23.58 12.05
CA GLN A 267 -2.07 23.35 12.85
C GLN A 267 -1.35 24.65 13.24
N ALA A 268 -1.85 25.82 12.80
CA ALA A 268 -1.27 27.12 13.05
C ALA A 268 0.23 27.24 12.63
N CYS A 269 0.65 26.44 11.63
CA CYS A 269 1.99 26.52 11.08
C CYS A 269 2.23 27.91 10.46
N PRO A 270 3.35 28.60 10.76
CA PRO A 270 3.67 29.87 10.13
C PRO A 270 3.77 29.75 8.60
N TYR A 271 3.36 30.79 7.87
CA TYR A 271 3.30 30.78 6.41
C TYR A 271 4.65 30.43 5.77
N ASP A 272 5.74 31.05 6.23
CA ASP A 272 7.08 30.85 5.67
C ASP A 272 7.68 29.47 6.03
N GLU A 273 7.19 28.82 7.08
CA GLU A 273 7.55 27.43 7.40
C GLU A 273 6.81 26.44 6.51
N GLU A 274 5.56 26.72 6.17
CA GLU A 274 4.78 25.85 5.28
C GLU A 274 5.21 26.00 3.82
N PHE A 275 5.31 27.24 3.33
CA PHE A 275 5.76 27.55 1.98
C PHE A 275 7.24 27.93 1.96
N ASP A 276 8.08 26.93 2.15
CA ASP A 276 9.52 27.00 2.37
C ASP A 276 10.37 27.22 1.10
N GLY A 277 9.74 27.61 -0.02
CA GLY A 277 10.39 27.89 -1.30
C GLY A 277 10.82 26.65 -2.10
N ASN A 278 10.55 25.43 -1.61
CA ASN A 278 10.96 24.18 -2.30
C ASN A 278 9.90 23.60 -3.24
N ASP A 279 8.72 24.23 -3.35
CA ASP A 279 7.58 23.62 -4.05
C ASP A 279 7.79 23.52 -5.55
N LEU A 280 8.44 24.50 -6.18
CA LEU A 280 8.68 24.49 -7.63
C LEU A 280 9.72 23.47 -8.09
N ALA A 281 10.58 23.01 -7.16
CA ALA A 281 11.61 21.99 -7.44
C ALA A 281 11.22 20.59 -6.95
N ALA A 282 9.98 20.39 -6.55
CA ALA A 282 9.47 19.16 -5.97
C ALA A 282 8.43 18.50 -6.88
N THR A 283 8.26 17.20 -6.71
CA THR A 283 7.11 16.46 -7.26
C THR A 283 6.01 16.42 -6.20
N HIS A 284 4.79 16.79 -6.60
CA HIS A 284 3.63 16.77 -5.73
C HIS A 284 2.62 15.74 -6.21
N LEU A 285 2.04 15.01 -5.26
CA LEU A 285 0.87 14.17 -5.48
C LEU A 285 -0.37 14.85 -4.90
N LEU A 286 -1.46 14.82 -5.64
CA LEU A 286 -2.76 15.35 -5.24
C LEU A 286 -3.79 14.23 -5.30
N ALA A 287 -4.44 13.99 -4.16
CA ALA A 287 -5.51 13.01 -4.02
C ALA A 287 -6.88 13.70 -4.11
N PHE A 288 -7.78 13.04 -4.79
CA PHE A 288 -9.18 13.46 -4.94
C PHE A 288 -10.11 12.40 -4.33
N VAL A 289 -11.20 12.86 -3.77
CA VAL A 289 -12.36 12.04 -3.38
C VAL A 289 -13.59 12.72 -3.96
N ASP A 290 -14.28 12.02 -4.86
CA ASP A 290 -15.45 12.54 -5.60
C ASP A 290 -15.17 13.89 -6.28
N ASN A 291 -14.02 13.99 -6.97
CA ASN A 291 -13.50 15.19 -7.63
C ASN A 291 -13.07 16.35 -6.69
N GLU A 292 -13.22 16.19 -5.39
CA GLU A 292 -12.76 17.19 -4.41
C GLU A 292 -11.28 16.96 -4.03
N PRO A 293 -10.42 17.99 -4.04
CA PRO A 293 -9.05 17.86 -3.54
C PRO A 293 -9.05 17.48 -2.06
N ALA A 294 -8.67 16.26 -1.76
CA ALA A 294 -8.81 15.65 -0.43
C ALA A 294 -7.51 15.67 0.37
N GLY A 295 -6.38 15.49 -0.30
CA GLY A 295 -5.07 15.43 0.34
C GLY A 295 -3.95 15.60 -0.66
N CYS A 296 -2.73 15.80 -0.16
CA CYS A 296 -1.54 15.93 -0.98
C CYS A 296 -0.29 15.43 -0.25
N MET A 297 0.78 15.23 -1.02
CA MET A 297 2.10 14.89 -0.51
C MET A 297 3.19 15.46 -1.40
N ARG A 298 4.28 15.95 -0.83
CA ARG A 298 5.45 16.46 -1.54
C ARG A 298 6.60 15.46 -1.48
N ILE A 299 7.29 15.29 -2.60
CA ILE A 299 8.50 14.47 -2.73
C ILE A 299 9.62 15.33 -3.29
N ARG A 300 10.74 15.37 -2.61
CA ARG A 300 11.97 16.00 -3.10
C ARG A 300 13.00 14.94 -3.40
N PHE A 301 13.65 15.06 -4.55
CA PHE A 301 14.67 14.12 -4.99
C PHE A 301 16.06 14.68 -4.76
N PHE A 302 16.90 13.91 -4.09
CA PHE A 302 18.32 14.17 -3.86
C PHE A 302 19.15 13.11 -4.61
N GLY A 303 20.48 13.19 -4.56
CA GLY A 303 21.33 12.30 -5.34
C GLY A 303 21.08 10.80 -5.10
N ASP A 304 20.96 10.39 -3.84
CA ASP A 304 20.87 8.98 -3.43
C ASP A 304 19.63 8.63 -2.61
N PHE A 305 18.80 9.61 -2.26
CA PHE A 305 17.55 9.39 -1.54
C PHE A 305 16.42 10.32 -2.00
N ALA A 306 15.18 9.93 -1.75
CA ALA A 306 14.02 10.78 -1.94
C ALA A 306 13.44 11.17 -0.57
N LYS A 307 13.13 12.45 -0.38
CA LYS A 307 12.52 12.97 0.84
C LYS A 307 11.01 13.06 0.67
N MET A 308 10.28 12.38 1.52
CA MET A 308 8.82 12.41 1.62
C MET A 308 8.39 13.39 2.70
N GLU A 309 7.57 14.37 2.33
CA GLU A 309 7.18 15.47 3.23
C GLU A 309 5.83 16.07 2.85
N ARG A 310 5.29 16.94 3.71
CA ARG A 310 4.04 17.68 3.50
C ARG A 310 2.84 16.78 3.20
N LEU A 311 2.74 15.61 3.88
CA LEU A 311 1.52 14.80 3.83
C LEU A 311 0.40 15.55 4.54
N ALA A 312 -0.62 15.94 3.81
CA ALA A 312 -1.79 16.63 4.32
C ALA A 312 -3.07 15.98 3.83
N VAL A 313 -4.04 15.80 4.72
CA VAL A 313 -5.40 15.33 4.38
C VAL A 313 -6.41 16.23 5.10
N ARG A 314 -7.31 16.85 4.34
CA ARG A 314 -8.37 17.72 4.86
C ARG A 314 -9.25 16.93 5.83
N LYS A 315 -9.70 17.58 6.90
CA LYS A 315 -10.38 16.97 8.06
C LYS A 315 -11.54 16.03 7.65
N GLN A 316 -12.37 16.46 6.69
CA GLN A 316 -13.53 15.71 6.24
C GLN A 316 -13.18 14.40 5.49
N PHE A 317 -11.92 14.22 5.06
CA PHE A 317 -11.49 13.02 4.33
C PHE A 317 -10.56 12.10 5.15
N ARG A 318 -10.30 12.40 6.42
CA ARG A 318 -9.40 11.61 7.28
C ARG A 318 -9.94 10.23 7.64
N HIS A 319 -11.25 10.02 7.51
CA HIS A 319 -11.87 8.71 7.68
C HIS A 319 -11.70 7.79 6.45
N THR A 320 -11.20 8.32 5.34
CA THR A 320 -10.89 7.58 4.12
C THR A 320 -9.47 7.03 4.14
N ARG A 321 -9.09 6.30 3.09
CA ARG A 321 -7.74 5.77 2.91
C ARG A 321 -6.74 6.77 2.30
N THR A 322 -7.15 8.02 2.07
CA THR A 322 -6.39 9.03 1.32
C THR A 322 -4.93 9.17 1.78
N ALA A 323 -4.66 9.21 3.09
CA ALA A 323 -3.30 9.29 3.60
C ALA A 323 -2.46 8.06 3.24
N PHE A 324 -3.02 6.86 3.39
CA PHE A 324 -2.36 5.60 3.05
C PHE A 324 -2.07 5.49 1.55
N ASP A 325 -3.02 5.89 0.73
CA ASP A 325 -2.89 5.80 -0.72
C ASP A 325 -1.87 6.83 -1.25
N LEU A 326 -1.81 8.05 -0.66
CA LEU A 326 -0.78 9.05 -0.95
C LEU A 326 0.62 8.55 -0.62
N VAL A 327 0.83 7.94 0.55
CA VAL A 327 2.14 7.40 0.92
C VAL A 327 2.55 6.28 -0.04
N ARG A 328 1.65 5.34 -0.35
CA ARG A 328 1.93 4.25 -1.29
C ARG A 328 2.23 4.77 -2.71
N ALA A 329 1.46 5.72 -3.18
CA ALA A 329 1.69 6.36 -4.48
C ALA A 329 3.05 7.07 -4.52
N SER A 330 3.45 7.73 -3.42
CA SER A 330 4.75 8.37 -3.28
C SER A 330 5.91 7.36 -3.28
N VAL A 331 5.74 6.21 -2.63
CA VAL A 331 6.72 5.12 -2.68
C VAL A 331 6.85 4.58 -4.10
N ASP A 332 5.72 4.38 -4.80
CA ASP A 332 5.72 3.85 -6.17
C ASP A 332 6.43 4.80 -7.15
N ILE A 333 6.20 6.12 -7.08
CA ILE A 333 6.91 7.08 -7.95
C ILE A 333 8.41 7.10 -7.66
N CYS A 334 8.83 6.97 -6.39
CA CYS A 334 10.23 6.86 -6.03
C CYS A 334 10.86 5.58 -6.60
N ARG A 335 10.15 4.45 -6.55
CA ARG A 335 10.59 3.17 -7.15
C ARG A 335 10.71 3.28 -8.67
N ASP A 336 9.76 3.95 -9.33
CA ASP A 336 9.77 4.13 -10.77
C ASP A 336 10.85 5.12 -11.23
N LYS A 337 11.32 5.99 -10.35
CA LYS A 337 12.51 6.83 -10.56
C LYS A 337 13.84 6.14 -10.20
N GLY A 338 13.79 4.91 -9.66
CA GLY A 338 14.98 4.12 -9.36
C GLY A 338 15.60 4.36 -7.98
N TYR A 339 14.94 5.09 -7.09
CA TYR A 339 15.43 5.31 -5.74
C TYR A 339 15.39 4.04 -4.90
N ARG A 340 16.38 3.92 -4.00
CA ARG A 340 16.52 2.81 -3.05
C ARG A 340 16.28 3.20 -1.62
N ARG A 341 16.29 4.51 -1.33
CA ARG A 341 16.15 5.04 0.04
C ARG A 341 15.16 6.18 0.08
N LEU A 342 14.25 6.08 1.02
CA LEU A 342 13.33 7.13 1.40
C LEU A 342 13.73 7.72 2.74
N TYR A 343 13.57 9.03 2.86
CA TYR A 343 13.83 9.79 4.05
C TYR A 343 12.62 10.65 4.37
N GLY A 344 12.31 10.85 5.63
CA GLY A 344 11.22 11.71 6.05
C GLY A 344 11.38 12.16 7.50
N HIS A 345 10.53 13.08 7.89
CA HIS A 345 10.37 13.54 9.26
C HIS A 345 8.96 13.17 9.73
N ALA A 346 8.86 12.54 10.88
CA ALA A 346 7.58 12.21 11.49
C ALA A 346 7.46 12.89 12.85
N ARG A 347 6.29 13.47 13.15
CA ARG A 347 5.95 13.78 14.54
C ARG A 347 5.90 12.48 15.33
N GLU A 348 6.36 12.50 16.56
CA GLU A 348 6.38 11.33 17.43
C GLU A 348 5.00 10.66 17.54
N ASP A 349 3.92 11.44 17.57
CA ASP A 349 2.54 10.94 17.61
C ASP A 349 2.15 10.08 16.40
N TYR A 350 2.85 10.21 15.28
CA TYR A 350 2.54 9.53 14.03
C TYR A 350 3.55 8.45 13.64
N LEU A 351 4.44 8.05 14.53
CA LEU A 351 5.44 7.00 14.26
C LEU A 351 4.82 5.70 13.78
N HIS A 352 3.76 5.23 14.44
CA HIS A 352 3.06 4.00 14.05
C HIS A 352 2.45 4.06 12.64
N PHE A 353 1.99 5.23 12.22
CA PHE A 353 1.49 5.41 10.85
C PHE A 353 2.61 5.17 9.83
N TRP A 354 3.80 5.74 10.03
CA TRP A 354 4.93 5.58 9.11
C TRP A 354 5.55 4.18 9.18
N GLN A 355 5.62 3.59 10.36
CA GLN A 355 6.08 2.20 10.55
C GLN A 355 5.22 1.18 9.78
N HIS A 356 3.93 1.47 9.56
CA HIS A 356 3.06 0.65 8.72
C HIS A 356 3.56 0.51 7.27
N PHE A 357 4.35 1.47 6.79
CA PHE A 357 4.93 1.47 5.44
C PHE A 357 6.38 0.99 5.42
N GLY A 358 6.93 0.56 6.55
CA GLY A 358 8.30 0.07 6.68
C GLY A 358 9.29 1.11 7.22
N PHE A 359 8.87 2.37 7.36
CA PHE A 359 9.76 3.39 7.91
C PHE A 359 10.19 3.08 9.33
N HIS A 360 11.44 3.27 9.63
CA HIS A 360 12.03 3.15 10.96
C HIS A 360 12.74 4.44 11.34
N VAL A 361 12.88 4.68 12.64
CA VAL A 361 13.63 5.84 13.16
C VAL A 361 15.10 5.67 12.78
N LYS A 362 15.69 6.74 12.22
CA LYS A 362 17.09 6.75 11.82
C LYS A 362 17.99 6.62 13.04
N GLU A 363 18.88 5.63 13.03
CA GLU A 363 19.89 5.46 14.07
C GLU A 363 20.76 6.73 14.18
N ASN A 364 21.02 7.18 15.40
CA ASN A 364 21.77 8.41 15.71
C ASN A 364 21.15 9.70 15.12
N GLY A 365 19.88 9.70 14.73
CA GLY A 365 19.14 10.90 14.38
C GLY A 365 18.91 11.76 15.63
N ALA A 366 19.15 13.08 15.53
CA ALA A 366 18.79 13.98 16.61
C ALA A 366 17.30 14.37 16.50
N PRO A 367 16.55 14.32 17.60
CA PRO A 367 15.20 14.91 17.61
C PRO A 367 15.31 16.41 17.38
N PHE A 368 14.34 16.98 16.67
CA PHE A 368 14.26 18.43 16.42
C PHE A 368 12.84 18.92 16.54
N SER A 369 12.67 20.20 16.72
CA SER A 369 11.35 20.83 16.80
C SER A 369 11.06 21.62 15.53
N PHE A 370 9.84 21.50 15.04
CA PHE A 370 9.31 22.27 13.91
C PHE A 370 7.85 22.62 14.20
N SER A 371 7.46 23.88 14.01
CA SER A 371 6.10 24.38 14.37
C SER A 371 5.65 23.89 15.75
N ASP A 372 6.51 24.04 16.77
CA ASP A 372 6.26 23.68 18.19
C ASP A 372 5.96 22.18 18.45
N HIS A 373 6.30 21.31 17.51
CA HIS A 373 6.17 19.86 17.64
C HIS A 373 7.52 19.15 17.56
N ALA A 374 7.67 18.08 18.33
CA ALA A 374 8.83 17.20 18.25
C ALA A 374 8.73 16.27 17.03
N PHE A 375 9.82 16.21 16.28
CA PHE A 375 9.98 15.34 15.11
C PHE A 375 11.21 14.46 15.24
N VAL A 376 11.14 13.31 14.60
CA VAL A 376 12.26 12.39 14.43
C VAL A 376 12.53 12.13 12.94
N GLU A 377 13.78 11.84 12.61
CA GLU A 377 14.17 11.41 11.28
C GLU A 377 13.79 9.95 11.07
N MET A 378 13.22 9.63 9.90
CA MET A 378 12.83 8.29 9.52
C MET A 378 13.42 7.87 8.18
N LEU A 379 13.75 6.61 8.04
CA LEU A 379 14.28 5.99 6.84
C LEU A 379 13.45 4.77 6.46
N GLU A 380 13.40 4.49 5.15
CA GLU A 380 12.92 3.24 4.58
C GLU A 380 13.78 2.86 3.37
N ASP A 381 14.26 1.63 3.34
CA ASP A 381 14.96 1.07 2.18
C ASP A 381 13.95 0.36 1.26
N ILE A 382 13.92 0.76 -0.01
CA ILE A 382 12.99 0.25 -1.01
C ILE A 382 13.71 -0.38 -2.18
N GLU A 383 13.08 -1.35 -2.85
CA GLU A 383 13.59 -1.87 -4.11
C GLU A 383 13.03 -1.04 -5.28
N PRO A 384 13.90 -0.60 -6.22
CA PRO A 384 13.47 0.06 -7.45
C PRO A 384 12.51 -0.80 -8.25
N SER A 385 11.59 -0.16 -8.95
CA SER A 385 10.72 -0.84 -9.91
C SER A 385 11.57 -1.51 -11.01
N ARG A 386 11.15 -2.70 -11.45
CA ARG A 386 11.76 -3.34 -12.63
C ARG A 386 11.66 -2.46 -13.88
N ASN A 387 10.62 -1.63 -13.92
CA ASN A 387 10.35 -0.67 -14.99
C ASN A 387 10.82 0.76 -14.62
N ALA A 388 11.73 0.92 -13.66
CA ALA A 388 12.27 2.23 -13.33
C ALA A 388 12.84 2.92 -14.57
N VAL A 389 12.63 4.25 -14.65
CA VAL A 389 13.13 5.08 -15.75
C VAL A 389 14.64 5.04 -15.76
N LYS A 390 15.24 4.73 -16.91
CA LYS A 390 16.69 4.58 -17.09
C LYS A 390 17.15 5.36 -18.31
N LEU A 391 18.42 5.77 -18.31
CA LEU A 391 19.01 6.42 -19.47
C LEU A 391 18.89 5.57 -20.76
N ALA A 392 18.93 4.24 -20.61
CA ALA A 392 18.78 3.30 -21.72
C ALA A 392 17.35 3.24 -22.33
N ASP A 393 16.33 3.82 -21.69
CA ASP A 393 14.95 3.82 -22.20
C ASP A 393 14.76 4.72 -23.44
N GLY A 394 15.75 5.55 -23.74
CA GLY A 394 15.75 6.43 -24.88
C GLY A 394 14.86 7.68 -24.70
N PRO A 395 14.90 8.60 -25.70
CA PRO A 395 14.29 9.91 -25.58
C PRO A 395 12.76 9.86 -25.48
N TYR A 396 12.10 8.92 -26.14
CA TYR A 396 10.64 8.82 -26.13
C TYR A 396 10.08 8.70 -24.71
N ARG A 397 10.69 7.88 -23.86
CA ARG A 397 10.23 7.70 -22.48
C ARG A 397 10.72 8.81 -21.55
N ILE A 398 11.96 9.26 -21.73
CA ILE A 398 12.59 10.24 -20.84
C ILE A 398 11.92 11.62 -20.92
N ILE A 399 11.42 12.00 -22.10
CA ILE A 399 10.76 13.30 -22.29
C ILE A 399 9.30 13.34 -21.78
N ARG A 400 8.75 12.19 -21.39
CA ARG A 400 7.38 12.16 -20.86
C ARG A 400 7.27 12.98 -19.58
N PRO A 401 6.10 13.61 -19.31
CA PRO A 401 5.89 14.34 -18.09
C PRO A 401 6.14 13.48 -16.85
N GLU A 402 6.50 14.10 -15.74
CA GLU A 402 6.71 13.45 -14.46
C GLU A 402 5.51 12.58 -14.07
N GLY A 403 5.76 11.30 -13.74
CA GLY A 403 4.72 10.33 -13.41
C GLY A 403 3.94 9.77 -14.61
N ALA A 404 4.11 10.27 -15.82
CA ALA A 404 3.38 9.81 -17.02
C ALA A 404 4.20 8.85 -17.89
N TRP A 405 5.21 8.16 -17.34
CA TRP A 405 6.11 7.27 -18.08
C TRP A 405 5.44 6.02 -18.67
N HIS A 406 4.23 5.73 -18.24
CA HIS A 406 3.43 4.56 -18.66
C HIS A 406 2.52 4.86 -19.88
N VAL A 407 2.35 6.11 -20.28
CA VAL A 407 1.51 6.52 -21.42
C VAL A 407 2.32 7.22 -22.51
N PRO A 408 1.87 7.19 -23.78
CA PRO A 408 2.54 7.89 -24.87
C PRO A 408 2.70 9.38 -24.58
N GLY A 409 3.88 9.92 -24.88
CA GLY A 409 4.26 11.28 -24.58
C GLY A 409 4.25 12.22 -25.78
N PRO A 410 4.84 13.41 -25.63
CA PRO A 410 4.85 14.42 -26.69
C PRO A 410 5.59 13.98 -27.95
N LEU A 411 6.69 13.19 -27.83
CA LEU A 411 7.45 12.77 -29.01
C LEU A 411 6.71 11.74 -29.85
N GLU A 412 6.03 10.76 -29.22
CA GLU A 412 5.23 9.79 -29.95
C GLU A 412 4.11 10.49 -30.72
N ARG A 413 3.38 11.41 -30.09
CA ARG A 413 2.34 12.22 -30.78
C ARG A 413 2.88 13.13 -31.88
N SER A 414 4.12 13.62 -31.73
CA SER A 414 4.79 14.41 -32.78
C SER A 414 5.20 13.55 -33.98
N ALA A 415 5.70 12.34 -33.72
CA ALA A 415 6.09 11.40 -34.76
C ALA A 415 4.89 10.95 -35.61
N GLU A 416 3.72 10.73 -34.99
CA GLU A 416 2.48 10.39 -35.70
C GLU A 416 2.01 11.50 -36.64
N ARG A 417 2.23 12.77 -36.32
CA ARG A 417 1.90 13.91 -37.18
C ARG A 417 2.88 14.09 -38.34
N GLY A 418 4.12 13.65 -38.20
CA GLY A 418 5.16 13.77 -39.23
C GLY A 418 5.14 12.68 -40.31
N ALA A 419 4.27 11.68 -40.16
CA ALA A 419 4.08 10.59 -41.11
C ALA A 419 2.89 10.80 -42.07
N ALA A 420 2.26 11.98 -42.07
CA ALA A 420 1.13 12.34 -42.93
C ALA A 420 1.57 13.09 -44.18
#